data_8c53d7c034aa914652667858637936bb
#
_entry.id   8c53d7c034aa914652667858637936bb
#
_cell.length_a   1.000
_cell.length_b   1.000
_cell.length_c   1.000
_cell.angle_alpha   90.00
_cell.angle_beta   90.00
_cell.angle_gamma   90.00
#
_symmetry.space_group_name_H-M   'P 1'
#
loop_
_entity.id
_entity.type
_entity.pdbx_description
1 polymer ?
#
loop_
_entity_poly.entity_id
_entity_poly.type
_entity_poly.pdbx_seq_one_letter_code
_entity_poly.pdbx_strand_id
1 'polypeptide(L)'
;MGSGIAQVFARSGYDVILVDVSEDILRRALQSIESGPYGLIRLVEKGKMSEEEMKKCMQRIKTSTSYESLKDVDFLIECVPENLELKRKVFAELDKICKKEAIFASNTSGIMISSLAVAVERKDKFIGMHWFNPAPVMRLIEVVRGAMTSEETFQITMELSRKLGKVPIPVNDGPGFFTTRFITAWLMEAIRLYELGIAGIKEIDEMCKLAFGFPMGPFELMDLIGLDTILHIAEYMYEETKEKHYAPSPTLKKLVFSGYLGDKRSKLGSKGGWYDFFQVKK
;
A
#
# COMPACT_ATOMS: atom_id res chain seq x y z
N MET A 1 -3.05 -6.16 -0.88
CA MET A 1 -3.79 -5.10 -0.13
C MET A 1 -5.31 -5.30 -0.20
N GLY A 2 -5.90 -5.50 -1.36
CA GLY A 2 -7.35 -5.57 -1.57
C GLY A 2 -8.11 -6.48 -0.61
N SER A 3 -7.64 -7.71 -0.34
CA SER A 3 -8.26 -8.62 0.63
C SER A 3 -8.34 -8.04 2.04
N GLY A 4 -7.26 -7.40 2.52
CA GLY A 4 -7.25 -6.77 3.84
C GLY A 4 -8.17 -5.56 3.94
N ILE A 5 -8.29 -4.77 2.86
CA ILE A 5 -9.23 -3.65 2.76
C ILE A 5 -10.67 -4.19 2.76
N ALA A 6 -10.96 -5.21 1.95
CA ALA A 6 -12.26 -5.89 1.92
C ALA A 6 -12.69 -6.40 3.30
N GLN A 7 -11.76 -7.00 4.05
CA GLN A 7 -11.99 -7.42 5.43
C GLN A 7 -12.40 -6.25 6.34
N VAL A 8 -11.74 -5.10 6.23
CA VAL A 8 -12.06 -3.93 7.07
C VAL A 8 -13.46 -3.41 6.75
N PHE A 9 -13.80 -3.28 5.47
CA PHE A 9 -15.15 -2.83 5.05
C PHE A 9 -16.24 -3.81 5.54
N ALA A 10 -16.07 -5.11 5.31
CA ALA A 10 -17.06 -6.11 5.72
C ALA A 10 -17.25 -6.14 7.24
N ARG A 11 -16.18 -5.99 8.03
CA ARG A 11 -16.26 -5.85 9.50
C ARG A 11 -17.00 -4.60 9.94
N SER A 12 -16.92 -3.54 9.17
CA SER A 12 -17.62 -2.27 9.44
C SER A 12 -19.07 -2.26 8.94
N GLY A 13 -19.56 -3.41 8.44
CA GLY A 13 -20.97 -3.59 8.06
C GLY A 13 -21.28 -3.29 6.58
N TYR A 14 -20.28 -3.00 5.75
CA TYR A 14 -20.47 -2.76 4.32
C TYR A 14 -20.51 -4.05 3.52
N ASP A 15 -21.35 -4.09 2.49
CA ASP A 15 -21.31 -5.13 1.46
C ASP A 15 -20.14 -4.86 0.53
N VAL A 16 -19.37 -5.90 0.20
CA VAL A 16 -18.13 -5.79 -0.56
C VAL A 16 -18.18 -6.74 -1.76
N ILE A 17 -17.80 -6.24 -2.91
CA ILE A 17 -17.50 -7.07 -4.08
C ILE A 17 -16.00 -7.04 -4.30
N LEU A 18 -15.33 -8.18 -4.09
CA LEU A 18 -13.90 -8.35 -4.32
C LEU A 18 -13.68 -8.91 -5.72
N VAL A 19 -13.00 -8.13 -6.55
CA VAL A 19 -12.74 -8.52 -7.95
C VAL A 19 -11.25 -8.76 -8.16
N ASP A 20 -10.92 -9.83 -8.85
CA ASP A 20 -9.57 -10.14 -9.32
C ASP A 20 -9.64 -10.95 -10.63
N VAL A 21 -8.53 -11.09 -11.33
CA VAL A 21 -8.44 -11.75 -12.63
C VAL A 21 -8.64 -13.27 -12.58
N SER A 22 -8.61 -13.89 -11.41
CA SER A 22 -8.62 -15.33 -11.24
C SER A 22 -9.39 -15.78 -9.99
N GLU A 23 -10.25 -16.79 -10.15
CA GLU A 23 -10.95 -17.46 -9.05
C GLU A 23 -9.99 -18.02 -8.00
N ASP A 24 -8.81 -18.49 -8.40
CA ASP A 24 -7.77 -18.97 -7.45
C ASP A 24 -7.21 -17.86 -6.58
N ILE A 25 -7.05 -16.66 -7.12
CA ILE A 25 -6.62 -15.48 -6.34
C ILE A 25 -7.72 -15.09 -5.36
N LEU A 26 -8.98 -15.06 -5.81
CA LEU A 26 -10.15 -14.76 -5.00
C LEU A 26 -10.32 -15.76 -3.85
N ARG A 27 -10.19 -17.05 -4.12
CA ARG A 27 -10.26 -18.10 -3.09
C ARG A 27 -9.16 -17.92 -2.03
N ARG A 28 -7.91 -17.65 -2.45
CA ARG A 28 -6.81 -17.35 -1.51
C ARG A 28 -7.05 -16.07 -0.73
N ALA A 29 -7.67 -15.07 -1.35
CA ALA A 29 -8.05 -13.84 -0.67
C ALA A 29 -9.08 -14.09 0.44
N LEU A 30 -10.15 -14.84 0.16
CA LEU A 30 -11.15 -15.24 1.16
C LEU A 30 -10.52 -16.06 2.30
N GLN A 31 -9.67 -17.02 1.96
CA GLN A 31 -8.93 -17.80 2.97
C GLN A 31 -8.05 -16.91 3.84
N SER A 32 -7.37 -15.92 3.25
CA SER A 32 -6.54 -14.97 4.01
C SER A 32 -7.38 -14.08 4.93
N ILE A 33 -8.58 -13.66 4.50
CA ILE A 33 -9.52 -12.91 5.34
C ILE A 33 -10.01 -13.76 6.50
N GLU A 34 -10.37 -15.02 6.26
CA GLU A 34 -10.89 -15.90 7.28
C GLU A 34 -9.82 -16.36 8.27
N SER A 35 -8.75 -17.00 7.78
CA SER A 35 -7.76 -17.75 8.56
C SER A 35 -6.31 -17.27 8.45
N GLY A 36 -6.04 -16.18 7.72
CA GLY A 36 -4.69 -15.62 7.59
C GLY A 36 -4.13 -15.06 8.90
N PRO A 37 -2.89 -14.56 8.90
CA PRO A 37 -2.23 -14.02 10.10
C PRO A 37 -3.01 -12.90 10.80
N TYR A 38 -3.81 -12.15 10.05
CA TYR A 38 -4.69 -11.07 10.52
C TYR A 38 -6.15 -11.38 10.24
N GLY A 39 -6.49 -12.66 10.04
CA GLY A 39 -7.81 -13.14 9.69
C GLY A 39 -8.82 -13.07 10.84
N LEU A 40 -10.08 -13.27 10.48
CA LEU A 40 -11.21 -13.15 11.41
C LEU A 40 -11.19 -14.20 12.51
N ILE A 41 -10.75 -15.44 12.22
CA ILE A 41 -10.59 -16.52 13.21
C ILE A 41 -9.70 -16.04 14.37
N ARG A 42 -8.62 -15.31 14.08
CA ARG A 42 -7.74 -14.77 15.12
C ARG A 42 -8.43 -13.76 16.04
N LEU A 43 -9.46 -13.07 15.55
CA LEU A 43 -10.25 -12.15 16.37
C LEU A 43 -11.23 -12.91 17.26
N VAL A 44 -11.80 -14.01 16.77
CA VAL A 44 -12.64 -14.91 17.56
C VAL A 44 -11.83 -15.56 18.67
N GLU A 45 -10.68 -16.15 18.36
CA GLU A 45 -9.75 -16.75 19.33
C GLU A 45 -9.33 -15.77 20.45
N LYS A 46 -9.22 -14.47 20.12
CA LYS A 46 -8.89 -13.40 21.07
C LYS A 46 -10.10 -12.81 21.80
N GLY A 47 -11.30 -13.34 21.59
CA GLY A 47 -12.53 -12.81 22.17
C GLY A 47 -12.92 -11.39 21.70
N LYS A 48 -12.40 -10.95 20.54
CA LYS A 48 -12.67 -9.62 19.96
C LYS A 48 -13.79 -9.63 18.92
N MET A 49 -14.34 -10.81 18.63
CA MET A 49 -15.42 -11.03 17.68
C MET A 49 -16.08 -12.36 18.03
N SER A 50 -17.40 -12.46 17.91
CA SER A 50 -18.11 -13.74 18.00
C SER A 50 -18.05 -14.52 16.69
N GLU A 51 -18.27 -15.84 16.74
CA GLU A 51 -18.37 -16.67 15.53
C GLU A 51 -19.52 -16.21 14.61
N GLU A 52 -20.62 -15.75 15.20
CA GLU A 52 -21.77 -15.24 14.44
C GLU A 52 -21.41 -13.95 13.68
N GLU A 53 -20.69 -13.01 14.32
CA GLU A 53 -20.19 -11.80 13.67
C GLU A 53 -19.20 -12.13 12.56
N MET A 54 -18.33 -13.13 12.77
CA MET A 54 -17.42 -13.59 11.75
C MET A 54 -18.18 -14.13 10.52
N LYS A 55 -19.19 -14.98 10.73
CA LYS A 55 -20.02 -15.52 9.64
C LYS A 55 -20.74 -14.39 8.87
N LYS A 56 -21.35 -13.44 9.58
CA LYS A 56 -21.98 -12.26 8.96
C LYS A 56 -20.98 -11.42 8.16
N CYS A 57 -19.77 -11.25 8.68
CA CYS A 57 -18.71 -10.53 7.98
C CYS A 57 -18.33 -11.23 6.66
N MET A 58 -18.11 -12.55 6.68
CA MET A 58 -17.80 -13.32 5.47
C MET A 58 -18.93 -13.29 4.44
N GLN A 59 -20.18 -13.33 4.88
CA GLN A 59 -21.37 -13.28 4.00
C GLN A 59 -21.50 -11.94 3.24
N ARG A 60 -20.94 -10.83 3.77
CA ARG A 60 -20.91 -9.54 3.10
C ARG A 60 -19.92 -9.47 1.95
N ILE A 61 -18.98 -10.42 1.85
CA ILE A 61 -17.94 -10.40 0.81
C ILE A 61 -18.37 -11.33 -0.31
N LYS A 62 -18.70 -10.75 -1.46
CA LYS A 62 -18.91 -11.45 -2.72
C LYS A 62 -17.64 -11.37 -3.56
N THR A 63 -17.41 -12.38 -4.40
CA THR A 63 -16.27 -12.41 -5.33
C THR A 63 -16.73 -12.45 -6.76
N SER A 64 -15.96 -11.87 -7.68
CA SER A 64 -16.22 -11.91 -9.12
C SER A 64 -14.92 -11.79 -9.90
N THR A 65 -14.86 -12.42 -11.08
CA THR A 65 -13.80 -12.20 -12.06
C THR A 65 -14.20 -11.20 -13.15
N SER A 66 -15.40 -10.63 -13.06
CA SER A 66 -15.93 -9.67 -14.03
C SER A 66 -16.17 -8.30 -13.39
N TYR A 67 -15.76 -7.24 -14.08
CA TYR A 67 -16.05 -5.86 -13.69
C TYR A 67 -17.54 -5.49 -13.76
N GLU A 68 -18.35 -6.21 -14.55
CA GLU A 68 -19.81 -6.00 -14.63
C GLU A 68 -20.51 -6.11 -13.26
N SER A 69 -19.92 -6.89 -12.33
CA SER A 69 -20.43 -6.98 -10.96
C SER A 69 -20.33 -5.66 -10.17
N LEU A 70 -19.55 -4.70 -10.66
CA LEU A 70 -19.29 -3.42 -10.01
C LEU A 70 -20.20 -2.28 -10.48
N LYS A 71 -21.16 -2.55 -11.39
CA LYS A 71 -21.99 -1.50 -12.01
C LYS A 71 -22.75 -0.63 -11.01
N ASP A 72 -23.19 -1.19 -9.89
CA ASP A 72 -24.04 -0.53 -8.88
C ASP A 72 -23.28 -0.12 -7.61
N VAL A 73 -21.92 -0.21 -7.58
CA VAL A 73 -21.15 0.16 -6.39
C VAL A 73 -21.18 1.67 -6.16
N ASP A 74 -21.13 2.07 -4.87
CA ASP A 74 -21.08 3.48 -4.46
C ASP A 74 -19.64 3.98 -4.36
N PHE A 75 -18.72 3.08 -3.99
CA PHE A 75 -17.32 3.39 -3.74
C PHE A 75 -16.43 2.26 -4.24
N LEU A 76 -15.43 2.59 -5.03
CA LEU A 76 -14.49 1.65 -5.61
C LEU A 76 -13.07 1.95 -5.11
N ILE A 77 -12.32 0.92 -4.70
CA ILE A 77 -10.91 1.05 -4.32
C ILE A 77 -10.07 0.13 -5.21
N GLU A 78 -9.24 0.72 -6.03
CA GLU A 78 -8.32 0.00 -6.91
C GLU A 78 -7.05 -0.41 -6.12
N CYS A 79 -6.66 -1.68 -6.24
CA CYS A 79 -5.49 -2.28 -5.60
C CYS A 79 -4.63 -3.13 -6.55
N VAL A 80 -4.69 -2.86 -7.85
CA VAL A 80 -3.88 -3.59 -8.84
C VAL A 80 -2.37 -3.24 -8.69
N PRO A 81 -1.46 -4.00 -9.33
CA PRO A 81 -0.02 -3.72 -9.24
C PRO A 81 0.34 -2.25 -9.54
N GLU A 82 1.43 -1.77 -8.93
CA GLU A 82 1.87 -0.38 -9.00
C GLU A 82 2.50 -0.08 -10.37
N ASN A 83 1.64 0.14 -11.35
CA ASN A 83 1.98 0.49 -12.72
C ASN A 83 0.96 1.48 -13.26
N LEU A 84 1.42 2.66 -13.69
CA LEU A 84 0.58 3.78 -14.14
C LEU A 84 -0.37 3.38 -15.28
N GLU A 85 0.17 2.75 -16.31
CA GLU A 85 -0.61 2.41 -17.50
C GLU A 85 -1.64 1.30 -17.22
N LEU A 86 -1.28 0.31 -16.39
CA LEU A 86 -2.23 -0.71 -15.94
C LEU A 86 -3.38 -0.09 -15.14
N LYS A 87 -3.07 0.80 -14.19
CA LYS A 87 -4.11 1.47 -13.38
C LYS A 87 -5.03 2.33 -14.24
N ARG A 88 -4.46 3.11 -15.18
CA ARG A 88 -5.24 3.91 -16.16
C ARG A 88 -6.18 3.04 -16.98
N LYS A 89 -5.68 1.92 -17.51
CA LYS A 89 -6.51 0.97 -18.28
C LYS A 89 -7.66 0.44 -17.45
N VAL A 90 -7.41 0.01 -16.23
CA VAL A 90 -8.42 -0.50 -15.30
C VAL A 90 -9.46 0.59 -15.00
N PHE A 91 -9.05 1.79 -14.67
CA PHE A 91 -9.97 2.90 -14.39
C PHE A 91 -10.80 3.31 -15.61
N ALA A 92 -10.21 3.36 -16.81
CA ALA A 92 -10.93 3.66 -18.04
C ALA A 92 -12.01 2.62 -18.39
N GLU A 93 -11.78 1.35 -18.05
CA GLU A 93 -12.76 0.28 -18.20
C GLU A 93 -13.87 0.41 -17.16
N LEU A 94 -13.52 0.58 -15.89
CA LEU A 94 -14.46 0.75 -14.79
C LEU A 94 -15.35 2.00 -14.92
N ASP A 95 -14.82 3.07 -15.50
CA ASP A 95 -15.56 4.31 -15.72
C ASP A 95 -16.76 4.15 -16.65
N LYS A 96 -16.69 3.19 -17.58
CA LYS A 96 -17.78 2.85 -18.50
C LYS A 96 -18.84 1.95 -17.86
N ILE A 97 -18.47 1.18 -16.83
CA ILE A 97 -19.31 0.15 -16.22
C ILE A 97 -20.03 0.69 -14.99
N CYS A 98 -19.28 1.36 -14.10
CA CYS A 98 -19.84 1.83 -12.83
C CYS A 98 -20.76 3.03 -13.01
N LYS A 99 -21.80 3.10 -12.17
CA LYS A 99 -22.72 4.26 -12.15
C LYS A 99 -21.95 5.57 -11.95
N LYS A 100 -22.47 6.69 -12.51
CA LYS A 100 -21.78 7.99 -12.56
C LYS A 100 -21.52 8.59 -11.17
N GLU A 101 -22.32 8.20 -10.19
CA GLU A 101 -22.25 8.69 -8.80
C GLU A 101 -21.13 8.03 -8.00
N ALA A 102 -20.61 6.88 -8.45
CA ALA A 102 -19.57 6.12 -7.75
C ALA A 102 -18.27 6.92 -7.59
N ILE A 103 -17.74 6.94 -6.40
CA ILE A 103 -16.42 7.50 -6.11
C ILE A 103 -15.34 6.44 -6.42
N PHE A 104 -14.31 6.85 -7.12
CA PHE A 104 -13.15 6.01 -7.43
C PHE A 104 -11.95 6.42 -6.59
N ALA A 105 -11.40 5.46 -5.86
CA ALA A 105 -10.19 5.64 -5.07
C ALA A 105 -9.07 4.72 -5.57
N SER A 106 -7.84 5.22 -5.60
CA SER A 106 -6.66 4.39 -5.81
C SER A 106 -5.90 4.16 -4.52
N ASN A 107 -5.52 2.90 -4.27
CA ASN A 107 -4.61 2.54 -3.17
C ASN A 107 -3.14 2.59 -3.62
N THR A 108 -2.81 3.38 -4.60
CA THR A 108 -1.42 3.61 -5.00
C THR A 108 -0.59 4.12 -3.82
N SER A 109 0.68 3.73 -3.78
CA SER A 109 1.62 4.19 -2.74
C SER A 109 2.36 5.47 -3.12
N GLY A 110 2.22 5.95 -4.37
CA GLY A 110 2.98 7.13 -4.75
C GLY A 110 2.72 7.70 -6.14
N ILE A 111 1.98 7.00 -7.00
CA ILE A 111 1.59 7.55 -8.31
C ILE A 111 0.61 8.70 -8.08
N MET A 112 0.89 9.86 -8.67
CA MET A 112 0.04 11.03 -8.54
C MET A 112 -1.41 10.72 -8.91
N ILE A 113 -2.34 11.09 -8.03
CA ILE A 113 -3.78 10.90 -8.22
C ILE A 113 -4.28 11.62 -9.47
N SER A 114 -3.79 12.83 -9.69
CA SER A 114 -4.10 13.61 -10.89
C SER A 114 -3.66 12.90 -12.17
N SER A 115 -2.55 12.15 -12.15
CA SER A 115 -2.08 11.39 -13.31
C SER A 115 -2.93 10.16 -13.60
N LEU A 116 -3.59 9.59 -12.60
CA LEU A 116 -4.56 8.50 -12.77
C LEU A 116 -5.93 9.02 -13.21
N ALA A 117 -6.36 10.16 -12.66
CA ALA A 117 -7.68 10.76 -12.94
C ALA A 117 -7.88 11.16 -14.42
N VAL A 118 -6.82 11.26 -15.21
CA VAL A 118 -6.95 11.53 -16.66
C VAL A 118 -7.64 10.39 -17.41
N ALA A 119 -7.67 9.18 -16.84
CA ALA A 119 -8.26 8.01 -17.44
C ALA A 119 -9.80 7.91 -17.28
N VAL A 120 -10.41 8.81 -16.50
CA VAL A 120 -11.85 8.79 -16.21
C VAL A 120 -12.51 10.12 -16.55
N GLU A 121 -13.82 10.10 -16.79
CA GLU A 121 -14.63 11.32 -16.97
C GLU A 121 -14.95 11.98 -15.62
N ARG A 122 -15.21 11.17 -14.57
CA ARG A 122 -15.58 11.58 -13.20
C ARG A 122 -14.39 12.07 -12.35
N LYS A 123 -13.61 13.02 -12.86
CA LYS A 123 -12.38 13.51 -12.19
C LYS A 123 -12.63 14.13 -10.82
N ASP A 124 -13.81 14.73 -10.63
CA ASP A 124 -14.28 15.28 -9.37
C ASP A 124 -14.58 14.21 -8.31
N LYS A 125 -14.86 12.96 -8.73
CA LYS A 125 -15.10 11.79 -7.89
C LYS A 125 -13.91 10.82 -7.86
N PHE A 126 -12.71 11.32 -8.20
CA PHE A 126 -11.49 10.53 -8.16
C PHE A 126 -10.58 11.01 -7.03
N ILE A 127 -10.07 10.06 -6.21
CA ILE A 127 -9.31 10.38 -4.99
C ILE A 127 -8.25 9.31 -4.70
N GLY A 128 -7.20 9.65 -3.96
CA GLY A 128 -6.27 8.70 -3.39
C GLY A 128 -6.72 8.22 -2.00
N MET A 129 -6.64 6.94 -1.75
CA MET A 129 -6.91 6.32 -0.46
C MET A 129 -5.79 5.31 -0.16
N HIS A 130 -4.64 5.84 0.29
CA HIS A 130 -3.44 5.03 0.51
C HIS A 130 -3.49 4.34 1.87
N TRP A 131 -3.64 3.03 1.83
CA TRP A 131 -3.66 2.13 2.99
C TRP A 131 -2.29 1.54 3.25
N PHE A 132 -2.04 1.20 4.51
CA PHE A 132 -0.79 0.60 4.96
C PHE A 132 -0.94 -0.88 5.26
N ASN A 133 0.07 -1.67 4.90
CA ASN A 133 0.07 -3.12 5.11
C ASN A 133 0.55 -3.47 6.53
N PRO A 134 -0.19 -4.30 7.29
CA PRO A 134 -1.45 -4.97 6.95
C PRO A 134 -2.68 -4.08 7.18
N ALA A 135 -3.56 -3.97 6.19
CA ALA A 135 -4.72 -3.09 6.25
C ALA A 135 -5.64 -3.30 7.46
N PRO A 136 -5.90 -4.52 7.97
CA PRO A 136 -6.71 -4.72 9.17
C PRO A 136 -6.10 -4.13 10.46
N VAL A 137 -4.79 -3.93 10.50
CA VAL A 137 -4.03 -3.52 11.70
C VAL A 137 -3.64 -2.04 11.65
N MET A 138 -3.08 -1.61 10.53
CA MET A 138 -2.59 -0.23 10.38
C MET A 138 -3.74 0.77 10.42
N ARG A 139 -3.58 1.81 11.25
CA ARG A 139 -4.65 2.78 11.49
C ARG A 139 -4.67 3.90 10.46
N LEU A 140 -3.52 4.29 9.93
CA LEU A 140 -3.39 5.42 9.00
C LEU A 140 -4.01 5.13 7.64
N ILE A 141 -4.69 6.11 7.09
CA ILE A 141 -4.99 6.25 5.66
C ILE A 141 -4.57 7.65 5.25
N GLU A 142 -3.70 7.77 4.25
CA GLU A 142 -3.52 9.04 3.56
C GLU A 142 -4.66 9.24 2.57
N VAL A 143 -5.43 10.29 2.76
CA VAL A 143 -6.50 10.69 1.84
C VAL A 143 -5.97 11.79 0.94
N VAL A 144 -5.69 11.44 -0.31
CA VAL A 144 -4.93 12.29 -1.23
C VAL A 144 -5.85 12.96 -2.24
N ARG A 145 -5.89 14.28 -2.21
CA ARG A 145 -6.69 15.09 -3.14
C ARG A 145 -5.94 15.32 -4.44
N GLY A 146 -6.44 14.73 -5.53
CA GLY A 146 -6.02 15.11 -6.87
C GLY A 146 -6.48 16.54 -7.24
N ALA A 147 -5.91 17.12 -8.27
CA ALA A 147 -6.17 18.50 -8.70
C ALA A 147 -7.67 18.77 -8.99
N MET A 148 -8.41 17.77 -9.43
CA MET A 148 -9.82 17.89 -9.79
C MET A 148 -10.78 17.26 -8.76
N THR A 149 -10.27 16.64 -7.69
CA THR A 149 -11.09 16.03 -6.64
C THR A 149 -11.99 17.08 -5.97
N SER A 150 -13.29 16.87 -5.97
CA SER A 150 -14.25 17.77 -5.33
C SER A 150 -14.12 17.74 -3.80
N GLU A 151 -14.56 18.82 -3.15
CA GLU A 151 -14.65 18.87 -1.68
C GLU A 151 -15.59 17.79 -1.15
N GLU A 152 -16.72 17.56 -1.82
CA GLU A 152 -17.68 16.51 -1.45
C GLU A 152 -17.03 15.12 -1.45
N THR A 153 -16.34 14.74 -2.51
CA THR A 153 -15.61 13.46 -2.62
C THR A 153 -14.58 13.32 -1.50
N PHE A 154 -13.85 14.40 -1.23
CA PHE A 154 -12.86 14.40 -0.16
C PHE A 154 -13.51 14.19 1.22
N GLN A 155 -14.57 14.92 1.54
CA GLN A 155 -15.24 14.79 2.83
C GLN A 155 -15.90 13.42 3.01
N ILE A 156 -16.54 12.87 1.97
CA ILE A 156 -17.11 11.51 1.98
C ILE A 156 -16.00 10.49 2.29
N THR A 157 -14.85 10.60 1.64
CA THR A 157 -13.73 9.66 1.85
C THR A 157 -13.13 9.78 3.25
N MET A 158 -12.99 10.99 3.78
CA MET A 158 -12.53 11.24 5.15
C MET A 158 -13.50 10.63 6.16
N GLU A 159 -14.81 10.84 5.99
CA GLU A 159 -15.82 10.30 6.89
C GLU A 159 -15.90 8.77 6.80
N LEU A 160 -15.89 8.20 5.59
CA LEU A 160 -15.85 6.76 5.37
C LEU A 160 -14.64 6.13 6.09
N SER A 161 -13.47 6.73 5.95
CA SER A 161 -12.26 6.25 6.62
C SER A 161 -12.41 6.22 8.15
N ARG A 162 -13.04 7.24 8.74
CA ARG A 162 -13.32 7.25 10.19
C ARG A 162 -14.33 6.18 10.59
N LYS A 163 -15.39 5.97 9.80
CA LYS A 163 -16.39 4.89 10.02
C LYS A 163 -15.76 3.50 9.95
N LEU A 164 -14.70 3.33 9.18
CA LEU A 164 -13.89 2.10 9.11
C LEU A 164 -12.93 1.93 10.31
N GLY A 165 -12.97 2.83 11.30
CA GLY A 165 -12.08 2.80 12.47
C GLY A 165 -10.64 3.21 12.15
N LYS A 166 -10.42 3.91 11.03
CA LYS A 166 -9.12 4.42 10.60
C LYS A 166 -8.92 5.89 11.03
N VAL A 167 -7.68 6.34 10.92
CA VAL A 167 -7.28 7.73 11.13
C VAL A 167 -6.91 8.31 9.75
N PRO A 168 -7.85 8.97 9.07
CA PRO A 168 -7.55 9.60 7.79
C PRO A 168 -6.75 10.87 8.02
N ILE A 169 -5.67 11.03 7.28
CA ILE A 169 -4.88 12.26 7.24
C ILE A 169 -4.97 12.84 5.83
N PRO A 170 -5.37 14.11 5.69
CA PRO A 170 -5.41 14.77 4.39
C PRO A 170 -4.01 15.01 3.86
N VAL A 171 -3.80 14.70 2.58
CA VAL A 171 -2.52 14.92 1.89
C VAL A 171 -2.81 15.54 0.53
N ASN A 172 -2.00 16.51 0.12
CA ASN A 172 -2.03 17.05 -1.23
C ASN A 172 -1.35 16.10 -2.21
N ASP A 173 -1.84 16.09 -3.44
CA ASP A 173 -1.31 15.25 -4.51
C ASP A 173 0.14 15.64 -4.87
N GLY A 174 0.92 14.63 -5.12
CA GLY A 174 2.32 14.74 -5.55
C GLY A 174 3.01 13.38 -5.53
N PRO A 175 4.14 13.21 -6.22
CA PRO A 175 4.86 11.95 -6.24
C PRO A 175 5.20 11.47 -4.83
N GLY A 176 4.80 10.23 -4.49
CA GLY A 176 5.08 9.62 -3.19
C GLY A 176 4.28 10.16 -2.01
N PHE A 177 3.35 11.09 -2.21
CA PHE A 177 2.51 11.70 -1.16
C PHE A 177 3.36 12.24 0.00
N PHE A 178 3.02 11.94 1.25
CA PHE A 178 3.88 12.26 2.39
C PHE A 178 4.73 11.04 2.80
N THR A 179 4.08 9.91 3.10
CA THR A 179 4.80 8.80 3.75
C THR A 179 5.84 8.15 2.85
N THR A 180 5.51 7.87 1.60
CA THR A 180 6.47 7.27 0.64
C THR A 180 7.59 8.25 0.33
N ARG A 181 7.27 9.54 0.16
CA ARG A 181 8.26 10.60 -0.06
C ARG A 181 9.24 10.71 1.11
N PHE A 182 8.73 10.81 2.32
CA PHE A 182 9.54 10.92 3.53
C PHE A 182 10.42 9.70 3.76
N ILE A 183 9.81 8.50 3.70
CA ILE A 183 10.55 7.26 3.96
C ILE A 183 11.66 7.04 2.92
N THR A 184 11.40 7.32 1.64
CA THR A 184 12.41 7.15 0.59
C THR A 184 13.60 8.08 0.82
N ALA A 185 13.38 9.35 1.14
CA ALA A 185 14.45 10.29 1.45
C ALA A 185 15.29 9.81 2.64
N TRP A 186 14.64 9.34 3.71
CA TRP A 186 15.31 8.83 4.91
C TRP A 186 16.14 7.57 4.62
N LEU A 187 15.60 6.63 3.84
CA LEU A 187 16.31 5.40 3.45
C LEU A 187 17.51 5.69 2.55
N MET A 188 17.36 6.57 1.56
CA MET A 188 18.47 6.96 0.67
C MET A 188 19.56 7.71 1.45
N GLU A 189 19.20 8.57 2.40
CA GLU A 189 20.17 9.25 3.26
C GLU A 189 20.94 8.26 4.14
N ALA A 190 20.27 7.26 4.71
CA ALA A 190 20.94 6.22 5.50
C ALA A 190 21.99 5.46 4.67
N ILE A 191 21.66 5.09 3.42
CA ILE A 191 22.62 4.45 2.51
C ILE A 191 23.77 5.40 2.21
N ARG A 192 23.50 6.68 1.95
CA ARG A 192 24.53 7.69 1.67
C ARG A 192 25.51 7.84 2.86
N LEU A 193 25.01 7.88 4.09
CA LEU A 193 25.86 7.97 5.29
C LEU A 193 26.72 6.73 5.45
N TYR A 194 26.19 5.54 5.15
CA TYR A 194 26.97 4.30 5.11
C TYR A 194 28.07 4.37 4.02
N GLU A 195 27.73 4.78 2.80
CA GLU A 195 28.69 4.91 1.68
C GLU A 195 29.81 5.94 1.96
N LEU A 196 29.52 6.98 2.72
CA LEU A 196 30.48 7.96 3.19
C LEU A 196 31.36 7.47 4.37
N GLY A 197 31.09 6.28 4.89
CA GLY A 197 31.83 5.73 6.02
C GLY A 197 31.57 6.45 7.34
N ILE A 198 30.44 7.15 7.47
CA ILE A 198 30.07 7.86 8.73
C ILE A 198 29.79 6.85 9.86
N ALA A 199 29.08 5.77 9.55
CA ALA A 199 28.85 4.66 10.46
C ALA A 199 28.51 3.38 9.68
N GLY A 200 28.60 2.21 10.33
CA GLY A 200 28.21 0.93 9.78
C GLY A 200 26.70 0.74 9.75
N ILE A 201 26.25 -0.31 9.07
CA ILE A 201 24.82 -0.66 8.89
C ILE A 201 24.12 -0.81 10.24
N LYS A 202 24.70 -1.61 11.14
CA LYS A 202 24.15 -1.88 12.47
C LYS A 202 24.11 -0.63 13.34
N GLU A 203 25.18 0.15 13.33
CA GLU A 203 25.28 1.37 14.10
C GLU A 203 24.25 2.41 13.67
N ILE A 204 24.00 2.56 12.36
CA ILE A 204 22.96 3.47 11.83
C ILE A 204 21.58 3.00 12.30
N ASP A 205 21.29 1.70 12.19
CA ASP A 205 20.02 1.14 12.64
C ASP A 205 19.79 1.34 14.14
N GLU A 206 20.82 1.06 14.97
CA GLU A 206 20.76 1.26 16.42
C GLU A 206 20.59 2.72 16.80
N MET A 207 21.32 3.63 16.17
CA MET A 207 21.17 5.08 16.42
C MET A 207 19.75 5.56 16.09
N CYS A 208 19.16 5.13 14.99
CA CYS A 208 17.80 5.50 14.65
C CYS A 208 16.77 4.99 15.68
N LYS A 209 16.96 3.78 16.19
CA LYS A 209 16.11 3.22 17.25
C LYS A 209 16.28 3.96 18.58
N LEU A 210 17.50 4.21 18.98
CA LEU A 210 17.80 4.79 20.31
C LEU A 210 17.56 6.30 20.37
N ALA A 211 17.93 7.05 19.32
CA ALA A 211 17.81 8.49 19.31
C ALA A 211 16.41 9.00 18.95
N PHE A 212 15.70 8.29 18.05
CA PHE A 212 14.41 8.74 17.52
C PHE A 212 13.23 7.88 17.96
N GLY A 213 13.48 6.77 18.66
CA GLY A 213 12.43 5.84 19.10
C GLY A 213 11.77 5.07 17.94
N PHE A 214 12.42 4.94 16.80
CA PHE A 214 11.89 4.16 15.70
C PHE A 214 11.86 2.67 16.07
N PRO A 215 10.82 1.92 15.66
CA PRO A 215 10.70 0.50 16.00
C PRO A 215 11.76 -0.36 15.31
N MET A 216 12.34 0.12 14.21
CA MET A 216 13.44 -0.50 13.47
C MET A 216 14.26 0.56 12.73
N GLY A 217 15.51 0.23 12.45
CA GLY A 217 16.38 1.10 11.69
C GLY A 217 16.14 1.05 10.18
N PRO A 218 16.82 1.92 9.41
CA PRO A 218 16.57 2.04 7.96
C PRO A 218 16.95 0.79 7.18
N PHE A 219 18.03 0.10 7.51
CA PHE A 219 18.46 -1.11 6.81
C PHE A 219 17.57 -2.31 7.16
N GLU A 220 17.17 -2.46 8.43
CA GLU A 220 16.16 -3.44 8.84
C GLU A 220 14.84 -3.22 8.11
N LEU A 221 14.41 -1.97 7.97
CA LEU A 221 13.17 -1.61 7.28
C LEU A 221 13.25 -1.90 5.78
N MET A 222 14.39 -1.61 5.13
CA MET A 222 14.61 -1.94 3.72
C MET A 222 14.56 -3.45 3.50
N ASP A 223 15.19 -4.25 4.36
CA ASP A 223 15.15 -5.71 4.30
C ASP A 223 13.72 -6.25 4.47
N LEU A 224 12.94 -5.64 5.37
CA LEU A 224 11.54 -5.99 5.59
C LEU A 224 10.65 -5.65 4.39
N ILE A 225 10.80 -4.47 3.78
CA ILE A 225 10.00 -4.02 2.63
C ILE A 225 10.35 -4.82 1.37
N GLY A 226 11.62 -5.08 1.17
CA GLY A 226 12.22 -5.67 -0.03
C GLY A 226 13.01 -4.64 -0.82
N LEU A 227 14.28 -4.95 -1.09
CA LEU A 227 15.23 -4.02 -1.72
C LEU A 227 14.87 -3.71 -3.18
N ASP A 228 14.28 -4.66 -3.89
CA ASP A 228 13.71 -4.46 -5.23
C ASP A 228 12.58 -3.42 -5.23
N THR A 229 11.71 -3.48 -4.22
CA THR A 229 10.64 -2.51 -4.05
C THR A 229 11.20 -1.12 -3.73
N ILE A 230 12.16 -1.03 -2.81
CA ILE A 230 12.81 0.24 -2.45
C ILE A 230 13.54 0.85 -3.65
N LEU A 231 14.25 0.04 -4.43
CA LEU A 231 14.91 0.49 -5.65
C LEU A 231 13.91 1.08 -6.64
N HIS A 232 12.82 0.36 -6.91
CA HIS A 232 11.78 0.84 -7.82
C HIS A 232 11.14 2.15 -7.35
N ILE A 233 10.85 2.28 -6.05
CA ILE A 233 10.29 3.52 -5.48
C ILE A 233 11.30 4.68 -5.62
N ALA A 234 12.57 4.45 -5.32
CA ALA A 234 13.60 5.47 -5.43
C ALA A 234 13.80 5.93 -6.88
N GLU A 235 13.78 5.00 -7.85
CA GLU A 235 13.83 5.31 -9.28
C GLU A 235 12.63 6.15 -9.71
N TYR A 236 11.41 5.75 -9.31
CA TYR A 236 10.20 6.51 -9.58
C TYR A 236 10.27 7.92 -8.99
N MET A 237 10.61 8.05 -7.71
CA MET A 237 10.70 9.34 -7.03
C MET A 237 11.75 10.26 -7.67
N TYR A 238 12.90 9.70 -8.05
CA TYR A 238 13.94 10.47 -8.73
C TYR A 238 13.51 10.89 -10.14
N GLU A 239 12.83 10.03 -10.88
CA GLU A 239 12.35 10.34 -12.23
C GLU A 239 11.31 11.46 -12.21
N GLU A 240 10.37 11.43 -11.27
CA GLU A 240 9.30 12.43 -11.14
C GLU A 240 9.79 13.78 -10.60
N THR A 241 10.77 13.78 -9.68
CA THR A 241 11.17 15.01 -8.99
C THR A 241 12.50 15.57 -9.47
N LYS A 242 13.38 14.74 -10.03
CA LYS A 242 14.79 15.02 -10.34
C LYS A 242 15.61 15.47 -9.12
N GLU A 243 15.10 15.27 -7.92
CA GLU A 243 15.79 15.65 -6.68
C GLU A 243 16.81 14.59 -6.28
N LYS A 244 18.08 14.99 -6.14
CA LYS A 244 19.21 14.07 -5.92
C LYS A 244 19.09 13.18 -4.69
N HIS A 245 18.38 13.61 -3.67
CA HIS A 245 18.20 12.81 -2.44
C HIS A 245 17.27 11.60 -2.62
N TYR A 246 16.56 11.47 -3.76
CA TYR A 246 15.84 10.26 -4.14
C TYR A 246 16.64 9.37 -5.10
N ALA A 247 17.78 9.84 -5.61
CA ALA A 247 18.54 9.06 -6.57
C ALA A 247 18.96 7.71 -5.96
N PRO A 248 18.62 6.59 -6.63
CA PRO A 248 18.92 5.27 -6.07
C PRO A 248 20.45 5.05 -6.03
N SER A 249 20.92 4.64 -4.86
CA SER A 249 22.33 4.39 -4.60
C SER A 249 22.89 3.26 -5.49
N PRO A 250 24.14 3.38 -5.98
CA PRO A 250 24.83 2.29 -6.66
C PRO A 250 24.92 1.01 -5.79
N THR A 251 25.08 1.16 -4.48
CA THR A 251 25.13 0.02 -3.55
C THR A 251 23.79 -0.71 -3.49
N LEU A 252 22.68 0.00 -3.39
CA LEU A 252 21.34 -0.60 -3.44
C LEU A 252 21.12 -1.38 -4.76
N LYS A 253 21.49 -0.78 -5.90
CA LYS A 253 21.41 -1.45 -7.21
C LYS A 253 22.26 -2.72 -7.24
N LYS A 254 23.49 -2.66 -6.71
CA LYS A 254 24.38 -3.81 -6.62
C LYS A 254 23.77 -4.97 -5.84
N LEU A 255 23.15 -4.70 -4.68
CA LEU A 255 22.47 -5.72 -3.89
C LEU A 255 21.34 -6.38 -4.68
N VAL A 256 20.45 -5.58 -5.23
CA VAL A 256 19.27 -6.06 -5.98
C VAL A 256 19.69 -6.91 -7.18
N PHE A 257 20.62 -6.42 -8.01
CA PHE A 257 21.11 -7.17 -9.18
C PHE A 257 21.93 -8.41 -8.82
N SER A 258 22.46 -8.50 -7.60
CA SER A 258 23.13 -9.69 -7.07
C SER A 258 22.16 -10.71 -6.43
N GLY A 259 20.85 -10.40 -6.40
CA GLY A 259 19.81 -11.29 -5.87
C GLY A 259 19.58 -11.15 -4.36
N TYR A 260 20.08 -10.08 -3.73
CA TYR A 260 19.78 -9.74 -2.34
C TYR A 260 18.56 -8.82 -2.34
N LEU A 261 17.38 -9.40 -2.05
CA LEU A 261 16.10 -8.72 -2.19
C LEU A 261 15.41 -8.44 -0.86
N GLY A 262 16.10 -8.71 0.25
CA GLY A 262 15.57 -8.58 1.61
C GLY A 262 14.89 -9.86 2.13
N ASP A 263 14.57 -9.86 3.42
CA ASP A 263 13.99 -11.01 4.15
C ASP A 263 12.61 -11.40 3.62
N LYS A 264 11.78 -10.43 3.28
CA LYS A 264 10.41 -10.63 2.81
C LYS A 264 10.32 -11.35 1.46
N ARG A 265 11.41 -11.33 0.69
CA ARG A 265 11.52 -11.96 -0.62
C ARG A 265 12.14 -13.36 -0.59
N SER A 266 12.35 -13.94 0.59
CA SER A 266 12.95 -15.28 0.73
C SER A 266 12.23 -16.35 -0.11
N LYS A 267 10.89 -16.29 -0.18
CA LYS A 267 10.07 -17.18 -1.02
C LYS A 267 10.24 -16.97 -2.54
N LEU A 268 10.83 -15.85 -2.95
CA LEU A 268 11.15 -15.52 -4.34
C LEU A 268 12.62 -15.83 -4.69
N GLY A 269 13.34 -16.56 -3.81
CA GLY A 269 14.74 -16.91 -4.01
C GLY A 269 15.73 -15.81 -3.64
N SER A 270 15.33 -14.86 -2.77
CA SER A 270 16.25 -13.87 -2.22
C SER A 270 17.40 -14.53 -1.46
N LYS A 271 18.61 -13.99 -1.62
CA LYS A 271 19.81 -14.39 -0.88
C LYS A 271 19.94 -13.70 0.48
N GLY A 272 18.93 -12.95 0.92
CA GLY A 272 18.94 -12.13 2.12
C GLY A 272 18.89 -10.63 1.79
N GLY A 273 19.31 -9.79 2.73
CA GLY A 273 19.27 -8.34 2.62
C GLY A 273 20.64 -7.68 2.87
N TRP A 274 20.61 -6.47 3.43
CA TRP A 274 21.79 -5.68 3.76
C TRP A 274 22.74 -6.43 4.70
N TYR A 275 22.19 -6.98 5.78
CA TYR A 275 22.98 -7.67 6.80
C TYR A 275 23.66 -8.92 6.24
N ASP A 276 22.98 -9.67 5.38
CA ASP A 276 23.53 -10.88 4.77
C ASP A 276 24.62 -10.55 3.76
N PHE A 277 24.40 -9.54 2.91
CA PHE A 277 25.37 -9.17 1.88
C PHE A 277 26.69 -8.69 2.47
N PHE A 278 26.63 -7.86 3.51
CA PHE A 278 27.81 -7.32 4.16
C PHE A 278 28.29 -8.15 5.35
N GLN A 279 27.68 -9.33 5.59
CA GLN A 279 28.05 -10.26 6.67
C GLN A 279 28.06 -9.63 8.07
N VAL A 280 27.14 -8.69 8.30
CA VAL A 280 26.95 -8.01 9.58
C VAL A 280 26.03 -8.87 10.44
N LYS A 281 26.42 -9.16 11.69
CA LYS A 281 25.54 -9.87 12.64
C LYS A 281 24.46 -8.92 13.15
N LYS A 282 23.19 -9.35 13.01
CA LYS A 282 22.02 -8.62 13.56
C LYS A 282 22.08 -8.51 15.07
#